data_00b793542e4a972cec82866968bbd14e
#
_entry.id   00b793542e4a972cec82866968bbd14e
#
_cell.length_a   1.000
_cell.length_b   1.000
_cell.length_c   1.000
_cell.angle_alpha   90.00
_cell.angle_beta   90.00
_cell.angle_gamma   90.00
#
_symmetry.space_group_name_H-M   'P 1'
#
loop_
_entity.id
_entity.type
_entity.pdbx_description
1 polymer ?
#
loop_
_entity_poly.entity_id
_entity_poly.type
_entity_poly.pdbx_seq_one_letter_code
_entity_poly.pdbx_strand_id
1 'polypeptide(L)'
;MLNHIAKYNYAGTFEAHITICAESPATVQHFQQICRQLKIKCILIELPVGVVRSQPMTASHHRGTLPEVYTEVYHLAQKISQAGFLVTRVKIEAMVYNQDIPVTDQEVLQHPASNYFEFHIKALLADNTDLEALRQHCAVQGAHLSSNAFKQKTHSQHQRFITLRLYGMGRNAAQDRFQKLLQSLRSKSISLVQPQQEYTVFDSNIGLDAGWLGGVNNHA
;
A
#
# COMPACT_ATOMS: atom_id res chain seq x y z
N MET A 1 -15.97 6.66 15.25
CA MET A 1 -15.19 6.28 14.04
C MET A 1 -16.03 6.43 12.77
N LEU A 2 -17.22 5.82 12.65
CA LEU A 2 -18.10 5.95 11.46
C LEU A 2 -18.49 7.39 11.11
N ASN A 3 -18.74 8.26 12.09
CA ASN A 3 -19.09 9.67 11.84
C ASN A 3 -17.96 10.47 11.15
N HIS A 4 -16.72 10.04 11.29
CA HIS A 4 -15.57 10.69 10.64
C HIS A 4 -15.42 10.24 9.18
N ILE A 5 -15.75 8.98 8.89
CA ILE A 5 -15.72 8.39 7.55
C ILE A 5 -16.85 8.94 6.67
N ALA A 6 -18.04 9.19 7.27
CA ALA A 6 -19.22 9.69 6.56
C ALA A 6 -19.12 11.16 6.12
N LYS A 7 -18.10 11.90 6.58
CA LYS A 7 -17.93 13.32 6.22
C LYS A 7 -17.47 13.52 4.77
N TYR A 8 -16.79 12.52 4.19
CA TYR A 8 -16.20 12.61 2.86
C TYR A 8 -16.94 11.68 1.90
N ASN A 9 -17.22 12.17 0.72
CA ASN A 9 -18.07 11.48 -0.24
C ASN A 9 -17.26 10.65 -1.26
N TYR A 10 -16.17 10.01 -0.78
CA TYR A 10 -15.39 9.13 -1.64
C TYR A 10 -16.27 8.01 -2.19
N ALA A 11 -16.39 7.95 -3.51
CA ALA A 11 -17.16 6.92 -4.19
C ALA A 11 -16.42 6.44 -5.45
N GLY A 12 -16.51 5.14 -5.73
CA GLY A 12 -15.88 4.52 -6.89
C GLY A 12 -15.31 3.15 -6.59
N THR A 13 -14.07 2.90 -7.01
CA THR A 13 -13.35 1.64 -6.81
C THR A 13 -12.29 1.80 -5.71
N PHE A 14 -12.19 0.80 -4.83
CA PHE A 14 -11.24 0.78 -3.73
C PHE A 14 -10.45 -0.53 -3.74
N GLU A 15 -9.20 -0.49 -3.27
CA GLU A 15 -8.48 -1.65 -2.79
C GLU A 15 -8.42 -1.62 -1.27
N ALA A 16 -8.51 -2.80 -0.62
CA ALA A 16 -8.42 -2.91 0.82
C ALA A 16 -7.44 -4.01 1.22
N HIS A 17 -6.66 -3.71 2.28
CA HIS A 17 -5.69 -4.61 2.87
C HIS A 17 -6.00 -4.82 4.35
N ILE A 18 -6.03 -6.09 4.78
CA ILE A 18 -6.13 -6.47 6.18
C ILE A 18 -4.86 -7.22 6.52
N THR A 19 -4.00 -6.61 7.34
CA THR A 19 -2.71 -7.19 7.76
C THR A 19 -2.89 -7.90 9.09
N ILE A 20 -2.27 -9.08 9.21
CA ILE A 20 -2.25 -9.86 10.44
C ILE A 20 -0.84 -9.90 11.05
N CYS A 21 -0.76 -10.14 12.36
CA CYS A 21 0.47 -10.56 13.01
C CYS A 21 0.75 -12.02 12.65
N ALA A 22 1.96 -12.32 12.18
CA ALA A 22 2.39 -13.69 11.95
C ALA A 22 3.78 -13.90 12.54
N GLU A 23 3.84 -14.72 13.57
CA GLU A 23 5.06 -15.03 14.31
C GLU A 23 5.84 -16.22 13.72
N SER A 24 5.22 -16.95 12.79
CA SER A 24 5.82 -18.14 12.18
C SER A 24 5.38 -18.37 10.73
N PRO A 25 6.18 -19.10 9.94
CA PRO A 25 5.75 -19.53 8.60
C PRO A 25 4.47 -20.38 8.61
N ALA A 26 4.23 -21.16 9.68
CA ALA A 26 3.00 -21.94 9.82
C ALA A 26 1.76 -21.03 9.95
N THR A 27 1.86 -19.94 10.68
CA THR A 27 0.80 -18.90 10.76
C THR A 27 0.50 -18.33 9.39
N VAL A 28 1.52 -18.00 8.60
CA VAL A 28 1.36 -17.50 7.23
C VAL A 28 0.67 -18.52 6.33
N GLN A 29 1.05 -19.79 6.39
CA GLN A 29 0.41 -20.87 5.61
C GLN A 29 -1.07 -21.05 5.99
N HIS A 30 -1.38 -21.02 7.30
CA HIS A 30 -2.75 -21.09 7.77
C HIS A 30 -3.56 -19.86 7.28
N PHE A 31 -3.00 -18.67 7.36
CA PHE A 31 -3.64 -17.47 6.82
C PHE A 31 -3.94 -17.59 5.33
N GLN A 32 -3.02 -18.13 4.53
CA GLN A 32 -3.26 -18.40 3.11
C GLN A 32 -4.43 -19.36 2.88
N GLN A 33 -4.62 -20.37 3.76
CA GLN A 33 -5.75 -21.29 3.66
C GLN A 33 -7.08 -20.56 3.93
N ILE A 34 -7.13 -19.73 4.98
CA ILE A 34 -8.31 -18.92 5.29
C ILE A 34 -8.62 -17.93 4.16
N CYS A 35 -7.62 -17.26 3.60
CA CYS A 35 -7.83 -16.39 2.44
C CYS A 35 -8.44 -17.13 1.25
N ARG A 36 -7.99 -18.37 0.97
CA ARG A 36 -8.59 -19.21 -0.08
C ARG A 36 -10.06 -19.54 0.22
N GLN A 37 -10.40 -19.89 1.46
CA GLN A 37 -11.77 -20.18 1.87
C GLN A 37 -12.69 -18.94 1.74
N LEU A 38 -12.16 -17.79 2.07
CA LEU A 38 -12.85 -16.48 1.94
C LEU A 38 -12.84 -15.94 0.49
N LYS A 39 -12.18 -16.63 -0.44
CA LYS A 39 -12.02 -16.23 -1.86
C LYS A 39 -11.39 -14.84 -2.03
N ILE A 40 -10.45 -14.50 -1.16
CA ILE A 40 -9.67 -13.26 -1.22
C ILE A 40 -8.20 -13.57 -1.51
N LYS A 41 -7.53 -12.63 -2.13
CA LYS A 41 -6.10 -12.75 -2.42
C LYS A 41 -5.30 -12.58 -1.14
N CYS A 42 -4.32 -13.46 -0.93
CA CYS A 42 -3.30 -13.33 0.11
C CYS A 42 -1.99 -12.87 -0.52
N ILE A 43 -1.34 -11.90 0.11
CA ILE A 43 0.00 -11.41 -0.24
C ILE A 43 0.88 -11.40 1.00
N LEU A 44 2.18 -11.56 0.80
CA LEU A 44 3.19 -11.45 1.87
C LEU A 44 4.21 -10.39 1.44
N ILE A 45 4.09 -9.20 2.01
CA ILE A 45 5.02 -8.11 1.74
C ILE A 45 6.21 -8.21 2.68
N GLU A 46 7.40 -8.22 2.08
CA GLU A 46 8.67 -8.24 2.77
C GLU A 46 9.36 -6.89 2.60
N LEU A 47 9.66 -6.25 3.72
CA LEU A 47 10.35 -4.97 3.78
C LEU A 47 11.84 -5.20 4.08
N PRO A 48 12.77 -4.52 3.41
CA PRO A 48 14.19 -4.68 3.66
C PRO A 48 14.61 -4.15 5.04
N VAL A 49 13.89 -3.15 5.55
CA VAL A 49 14.09 -2.48 6.85
C VAL A 49 12.74 -2.16 7.47
N GLY A 50 12.72 -1.77 8.73
CA GLY A 50 11.51 -1.37 9.46
C GLY A 50 11.25 -2.24 10.68
N VAL A 51 10.29 -1.82 11.51
CA VAL A 51 9.92 -2.50 12.76
C VAL A 51 9.20 -3.81 12.46
N VAL A 52 8.24 -3.79 11.51
CA VAL A 52 7.51 -4.99 11.08
C VAL A 52 7.89 -5.29 9.63
N ARG A 53 8.85 -6.19 9.46
CA ARG A 53 9.43 -6.47 8.13
C ARG A 53 8.63 -7.44 7.29
N SER A 54 7.88 -8.34 7.91
CA SER A 54 7.05 -9.34 7.22
C SER A 54 5.60 -9.05 7.50
N GLN A 55 4.84 -8.73 6.44
CA GLN A 55 3.46 -8.27 6.53
C GLN A 55 2.55 -9.15 5.66
N PRO A 56 2.05 -10.29 6.21
CA PRO A 56 1.02 -11.05 5.54
C PRO A 56 -0.30 -10.29 5.60
N MET A 57 -0.92 -10.10 4.43
CA MET A 57 -2.15 -9.33 4.32
C MET A 57 -3.06 -9.85 3.20
N THR A 58 -4.33 -9.46 3.26
CA THR A 58 -5.26 -9.63 2.15
C THR A 58 -5.06 -8.53 1.11
N ALA A 59 -5.55 -8.76 -0.12
CA ALA A 59 -5.80 -7.72 -1.11
C ALA A 59 -7.16 -7.99 -1.75
N SER A 60 -8.09 -7.05 -1.61
CA SER A 60 -9.47 -7.17 -2.11
C SER A 60 -9.93 -5.87 -2.74
N HIS A 61 -10.72 -5.98 -3.83
CA HIS A 61 -11.29 -4.84 -4.53
C HIS A 61 -12.77 -4.69 -4.18
N HIS A 62 -13.19 -3.47 -3.97
CA HIS A 62 -14.55 -3.08 -3.59
C HIS A 62 -15.05 -1.95 -4.48
N ARG A 63 -16.36 -1.77 -4.56
CA ARG A 63 -16.98 -0.68 -5.29
C ARG A 63 -18.18 -0.16 -4.54
N GLY A 64 -18.28 1.16 -4.41
CA GLY A 64 -19.35 1.84 -3.68
C GLY A 64 -18.89 3.16 -3.10
N THR A 65 -19.52 3.58 -2.02
CA THR A 65 -19.10 4.69 -1.17
C THR A 65 -18.14 4.21 -0.08
N LEU A 66 -17.32 5.10 0.48
CA LEU A 66 -16.40 4.73 1.56
C LEU A 66 -17.10 4.08 2.78
N PRO A 67 -18.28 4.55 3.27
CA PRO A 67 -18.99 3.87 4.37
C PRO A 67 -19.41 2.43 4.06
N GLU A 68 -19.88 2.16 2.83
CA GLU A 68 -20.24 0.81 2.39
C GLU A 68 -19.01 -0.09 2.36
N VAL A 69 -17.94 0.36 1.70
CA VAL A 69 -16.68 -0.38 1.61
C VAL A 69 -16.06 -0.62 2.99
N TYR A 70 -16.08 0.39 3.88
CA TYR A 70 -15.61 0.23 5.25
C TYR A 70 -16.38 -0.88 5.98
N THR A 71 -17.70 -0.92 5.82
CA THR A 71 -18.54 -1.95 6.45
C THR A 71 -18.19 -3.35 5.94
N GLU A 72 -18.03 -3.52 4.63
CA GLU A 72 -17.61 -4.81 4.02
C GLU A 72 -16.24 -5.26 4.51
N VAL A 73 -15.25 -4.34 4.50
CA VAL A 73 -13.88 -4.63 4.95
C VAL A 73 -13.82 -4.93 6.44
N TYR A 74 -14.62 -4.23 7.25
CA TYR A 74 -14.72 -4.48 8.69
C TYR A 74 -15.28 -5.89 8.97
N HIS A 75 -16.34 -6.29 8.28
CA HIS A 75 -16.88 -7.65 8.39
C HIS A 75 -15.86 -8.72 7.97
N LEU A 76 -15.06 -8.44 6.93
CA LEU A 76 -13.99 -9.33 6.51
C LEU A 76 -12.91 -9.44 7.59
N ALA A 77 -12.50 -8.33 8.20
CA ALA A 77 -11.54 -8.31 9.30
C ALA A 77 -12.05 -9.09 10.52
N GLN A 78 -13.36 -8.99 10.82
CA GLN A 78 -13.99 -9.79 11.90
C GLN A 78 -13.91 -11.30 11.60
N LYS A 79 -14.20 -11.74 10.37
CA LYS A 79 -14.07 -13.15 9.97
C LYS A 79 -12.63 -13.67 10.13
N ILE A 80 -11.65 -12.86 9.76
CA ILE A 80 -10.22 -13.19 9.93
C ILE A 80 -9.88 -13.30 11.42
N SER A 81 -10.35 -12.37 12.25
CA SER A 81 -10.15 -12.44 13.71
C SER A 81 -10.82 -13.66 14.32
N GLN A 82 -12.04 -14.02 13.91
CA GLN A 82 -12.75 -15.23 14.35
C GLN A 82 -12.05 -16.52 13.93
N ALA A 83 -11.27 -16.48 12.84
CA ALA A 83 -10.40 -17.59 12.42
C ALA A 83 -9.10 -17.69 13.24
N GLY A 84 -8.95 -16.86 14.31
CA GLY A 84 -7.84 -16.92 15.25
C GLY A 84 -6.66 -16.02 14.92
N PHE A 85 -6.78 -15.08 13.97
CA PHE A 85 -5.68 -14.17 13.62
C PHE A 85 -5.79 -12.82 14.33
N LEU A 86 -4.67 -12.31 14.82
CA LEU A 86 -4.55 -10.95 15.31
C LEU A 86 -4.43 -9.99 14.12
N VAL A 87 -5.50 -9.25 13.83
CA VAL A 87 -5.50 -8.18 12.84
C VAL A 87 -4.76 -6.98 13.41
N THR A 88 -3.70 -6.55 12.72
CA THR A 88 -2.83 -5.44 13.15
C THR A 88 -3.05 -4.16 12.36
N ARG A 89 -3.64 -4.25 11.16
CA ARG A 89 -3.95 -3.09 10.31
C ARG A 89 -5.12 -3.39 9.38
N VAL A 90 -5.96 -2.39 9.19
CA VAL A 90 -6.93 -2.30 8.09
C VAL A 90 -6.61 -1.03 7.32
N LYS A 91 -6.37 -1.14 6.00
CA LYS A 91 -6.10 -0.02 5.11
C LYS A 91 -7.09 -0.05 3.95
N ILE A 92 -7.68 1.11 3.61
CA ILE A 92 -8.60 1.27 2.48
C ILE A 92 -8.06 2.39 1.59
N GLU A 93 -7.90 2.10 0.31
CA GLU A 93 -7.31 2.95 -0.71
C GLU A 93 -8.30 3.18 -1.83
N ALA A 94 -8.64 4.44 -2.07
CA ALA A 94 -9.46 4.86 -3.19
C ALA A 94 -8.59 5.00 -4.44
N MET A 95 -9.06 4.55 -5.60
CA MET A 95 -8.37 4.85 -6.86
C MET A 95 -8.34 6.36 -7.08
N VAL A 96 -7.23 6.89 -7.61
CA VAL A 96 -7.02 8.35 -7.76
C VAL A 96 -8.08 9.07 -8.60
N TYR A 97 -8.88 8.34 -9.36
CA TYR A 97 -9.99 8.87 -10.18
C TYR A 97 -11.36 8.77 -9.49
N ASN A 98 -11.43 8.28 -8.26
CA ASN A 98 -12.66 8.24 -7.49
C ASN A 98 -13.15 9.66 -7.20
N GLN A 99 -14.44 9.77 -6.89
CA GLN A 99 -15.07 11.02 -6.49
C GLN A 99 -14.40 11.58 -5.23
N ASP A 100 -14.34 12.89 -5.11
CA ASP A 100 -13.83 13.67 -3.97
C ASP A 100 -12.36 13.39 -3.58
N ILE A 101 -11.55 12.81 -4.46
CA ILE A 101 -10.11 12.77 -4.27
C ILE A 101 -9.55 14.19 -4.50
N PRO A 102 -8.79 14.79 -3.53
CA PRO A 102 -8.31 16.15 -3.64
C PRO A 102 -7.38 16.33 -4.85
N VAL A 103 -7.69 17.28 -5.72
CA VAL A 103 -6.95 17.55 -6.96
C VAL A 103 -5.82 18.54 -6.73
N THR A 104 -6.08 19.55 -5.90
CA THR A 104 -5.14 20.63 -5.59
C THR A 104 -4.66 20.57 -4.14
N ASP A 105 -3.51 21.17 -3.83
CA ASP A 105 -3.00 21.25 -2.46
C ASP A 105 -3.95 22.04 -1.53
N GLN A 106 -4.73 22.99 -2.09
CA GLN A 106 -5.75 23.72 -1.34
C GLN A 106 -6.91 22.81 -0.91
N GLU A 107 -7.34 21.88 -1.76
CA GLU A 107 -8.40 20.92 -1.43
C GLU A 107 -7.95 19.94 -0.35
N VAL A 108 -6.66 19.55 -0.33
CA VAL A 108 -6.11 18.65 0.68
C VAL A 108 -6.34 19.15 2.12
N LEU A 109 -6.34 20.46 2.33
CA LEU A 109 -6.58 21.05 3.65
C LEU A 109 -7.96 20.74 4.22
N GLN A 110 -8.90 20.31 3.37
CA GLN A 110 -10.25 19.90 3.78
C GLN A 110 -10.35 18.41 4.11
N HIS A 111 -9.27 17.63 3.86
CA HIS A 111 -9.20 16.18 4.09
C HIS A 111 -8.39 15.86 5.36
N PRO A 112 -8.54 14.66 5.95
CA PRO A 112 -7.73 14.25 7.09
C PRO A 112 -6.24 14.31 6.75
N ALA A 113 -5.43 14.90 7.63
CA ALA A 113 -3.99 14.97 7.45
C ALA A 113 -3.30 13.59 7.43
N SER A 114 -4.01 12.56 7.92
CA SER A 114 -3.57 11.16 7.85
C SER A 114 -3.74 10.52 6.48
N ASN A 115 -4.51 11.15 5.57
CA ASN A 115 -4.67 10.64 4.21
C ASN A 115 -3.43 10.97 3.37
N TYR A 116 -3.13 10.10 2.41
CA TYR A 116 -1.95 10.25 1.57
C TYR A 116 -2.13 9.59 0.20
N PHE A 117 -1.42 10.09 -0.80
CA PHE A 117 -1.27 9.38 -2.07
C PHE A 117 -0.23 8.29 -1.92
N GLU A 118 -0.51 7.11 -2.46
CA GLU A 118 0.42 5.99 -2.53
C GLU A 118 0.49 5.46 -3.96
N PHE A 119 1.71 5.33 -4.47
CA PHE A 119 1.98 4.84 -5.81
C PHE A 119 2.84 3.58 -5.72
N HIS A 120 2.36 2.49 -6.32
CA HIS A 120 3.08 1.23 -6.38
C HIS A 120 3.55 0.95 -7.80
N ILE A 121 4.84 0.81 -8.00
CA ILE A 121 5.46 0.46 -9.27
C ILE A 121 6.02 -0.95 -9.14
N LYS A 122 5.66 -1.84 -10.06
CA LYS A 122 6.32 -3.14 -10.18
C LYS A 122 7.53 -2.99 -11.10
N ALA A 123 8.71 -3.27 -10.56
CA ALA A 123 9.96 -3.32 -11.30
C ALA A 123 10.35 -4.78 -11.54
N LEU A 124 10.66 -5.09 -12.79
CA LEU A 124 11.24 -6.38 -13.19
C LEU A 124 12.74 -6.19 -13.29
N LEU A 125 13.48 -6.84 -12.39
CA LEU A 125 14.91 -6.67 -12.23
C LEU A 125 15.65 -7.92 -12.67
N ALA A 126 16.76 -7.77 -13.38
CA ALA A 126 17.66 -8.86 -13.69
C ALA A 126 18.34 -9.39 -12.41
N ASP A 127 18.79 -10.66 -12.43
CA ASP A 127 19.41 -11.32 -11.28
C ASP A 127 20.68 -10.60 -10.78
N ASN A 128 21.39 -9.92 -11.68
CA ASN A 128 22.61 -9.15 -11.39
C ASN A 128 22.34 -7.69 -11.01
N THR A 129 21.09 -7.28 -10.81
CA THR A 129 20.77 -5.91 -10.42
C THR A 129 21.28 -5.63 -9.00
N ASP A 130 22.06 -4.56 -8.84
CA ASP A 130 22.47 -4.06 -7.53
C ASP A 130 21.25 -3.47 -6.79
N LEU A 131 20.67 -4.29 -5.90
CA LEU A 131 19.49 -3.91 -5.12
C LEU A 131 19.77 -2.79 -4.12
N GLU A 132 21.01 -2.72 -3.59
CA GLU A 132 21.35 -1.68 -2.63
C GLU A 132 21.48 -0.31 -3.34
N ALA A 133 22.16 -0.27 -4.49
CA ALA A 133 22.23 0.95 -5.30
C ALA A 133 20.82 1.40 -5.76
N LEU A 134 19.93 0.45 -6.10
CA LEU A 134 18.55 0.77 -6.44
C LEU A 134 17.77 1.30 -5.24
N ARG A 135 17.95 0.70 -4.06
CA ARG A 135 17.32 1.14 -2.81
C ARG A 135 17.71 2.58 -2.48
N GLN A 136 19.00 2.89 -2.55
CA GLN A 136 19.52 4.25 -2.31
C GLN A 136 18.97 5.24 -3.34
N HIS A 137 18.91 4.84 -4.61
CA HIS A 137 18.35 5.67 -5.67
C HIS A 137 16.87 5.99 -5.42
N CYS A 138 16.07 5.00 -5.01
CA CYS A 138 14.67 5.21 -4.66
C CYS A 138 14.54 6.11 -3.43
N ALA A 139 15.36 5.90 -2.39
CA ALA A 139 15.32 6.68 -1.15
C ALA A 139 15.55 8.17 -1.37
N VAL A 140 16.49 8.54 -2.27
CA VAL A 140 16.72 9.95 -2.67
C VAL A 140 15.47 10.57 -3.29
N GLN A 141 14.61 9.77 -3.93
CA GLN A 141 13.33 10.21 -4.50
C GLN A 141 12.16 10.13 -3.50
N GLY A 142 12.42 9.70 -2.26
CA GLY A 142 11.39 9.47 -1.25
C GLY A 142 10.59 8.17 -1.47
N ALA A 143 11.11 7.26 -2.30
CA ALA A 143 10.47 5.99 -2.60
C ALA A 143 11.22 4.81 -1.93
N HIS A 144 10.52 3.70 -1.71
CA HIS A 144 11.01 2.56 -0.93
C HIS A 144 10.79 1.24 -1.66
N LEU A 145 11.77 0.32 -1.55
CA LEU A 145 11.67 -1.02 -2.11
C LEU A 145 11.01 -1.98 -1.14
N SER A 146 10.20 -2.89 -1.71
CA SER A 146 9.68 -4.08 -1.03
C SER A 146 9.57 -5.26 -2.00
N SER A 147 9.22 -6.44 -1.48
CA SER A 147 8.96 -7.62 -2.31
C SER A 147 7.67 -8.33 -1.85
N ASN A 148 7.06 -9.10 -2.74
CA ASN A 148 6.01 -10.04 -2.38
C ASN A 148 6.60 -11.45 -2.42
N ALA A 149 6.75 -12.06 -1.25
CA ALA A 149 7.39 -13.36 -1.09
C ALA A 149 6.64 -14.51 -1.78
N PHE A 150 5.33 -14.37 -2.04
CA PHE A 150 4.54 -15.39 -2.76
C PHE A 150 4.69 -15.33 -4.28
N LYS A 151 5.34 -14.30 -4.81
CA LYS A 151 5.63 -14.21 -6.24
C LYS A 151 6.98 -14.83 -6.52
N GLN A 152 6.95 -16.01 -7.18
CA GLN A 152 8.14 -16.72 -7.60
C GLN A 152 8.92 -15.92 -8.66
N LYS A 153 10.24 -16.09 -8.63
CA LYS A 153 11.13 -15.67 -9.70
C LYS A 153 10.75 -16.41 -10.98
N THR A 154 10.63 -15.71 -12.09
CA THR A 154 10.84 -16.30 -13.40
C THR A 154 12.34 -16.53 -13.61
N HIS A 155 12.72 -17.45 -14.48
CA HIS A 155 14.09 -17.99 -14.65
C HIS A 155 15.26 -16.98 -14.74
N SER A 156 15.00 -15.67 -14.83
CA SER A 156 16.03 -14.62 -14.95
C SER A 156 15.64 -13.24 -14.40
N GLN A 157 14.50 -13.11 -13.72
CA GLN A 157 14.04 -11.81 -13.25
C GLN A 157 13.38 -11.88 -11.87
N HIS A 158 13.68 -10.86 -11.05
CA HIS A 158 13.04 -10.64 -9.76
C HIS A 158 12.01 -9.52 -9.85
N GLN A 159 10.84 -9.72 -9.29
CA GLN A 159 9.87 -8.65 -9.11
C GLN A 159 10.14 -7.91 -7.79
N ARG A 160 10.19 -6.59 -7.86
CA ARG A 160 10.18 -5.70 -6.68
C ARG A 160 9.06 -4.69 -6.80
N PHE A 161 8.60 -4.21 -5.65
CA PHE A 161 7.70 -3.07 -5.59
C PHE A 161 8.51 -1.84 -5.18
N ILE A 162 8.25 -0.73 -5.84
CA ILE A 162 8.75 0.59 -5.47
C ILE A 162 7.51 1.38 -5.05
N THR A 163 7.46 1.79 -3.79
CA THR A 163 6.35 2.51 -3.19
C THR A 163 6.76 3.95 -2.94
N LEU A 164 5.95 4.90 -3.43
CA LEU A 164 6.08 6.33 -3.15
C LEU A 164 4.84 6.77 -2.38
N ARG A 165 5.01 7.27 -1.15
CA ARG A 165 3.93 7.79 -0.30
C ARG A 165 4.09 9.29 -0.11
N LEU A 166 3.01 10.05 -0.33
CA LEU A 166 3.01 11.51 -0.33
C LEU A 166 1.86 12.06 0.50
N TYR A 167 2.19 12.78 1.55
CA TYR A 167 1.24 13.46 2.44
C TYR A 167 1.11 14.94 2.06
N GLY A 168 -0.03 15.55 2.37
CA GLY A 168 -0.24 16.99 2.28
C GLY A 168 -0.18 17.56 0.86
N MET A 169 -0.35 16.71 -0.16
CA MET A 169 -0.32 17.11 -1.57
C MET A 169 -1.63 16.75 -2.25
N GLY A 170 -2.08 17.59 -3.19
CA GLY A 170 -3.15 17.28 -4.12
C GLY A 170 -2.69 16.32 -5.22
N ARG A 171 -3.64 15.69 -5.90
CA ARG A 171 -3.38 14.73 -6.97
C ARG A 171 -2.42 15.27 -8.04
N ASN A 172 -2.54 16.54 -8.43
CA ASN A 172 -1.68 17.14 -9.45
C ASN A 172 -0.22 17.16 -9.03
N ALA A 173 0.08 17.68 -7.83
CA ALA A 173 1.43 17.71 -7.28
C ALA A 173 1.97 16.29 -7.02
N ALA A 174 1.15 15.39 -6.53
CA ALA A 174 1.51 13.98 -6.32
C ALA A 174 1.86 13.29 -7.64
N GLN A 175 1.09 13.52 -8.71
CA GLN A 175 1.38 13.02 -10.06
C GLN A 175 2.70 13.54 -10.61
N ASP A 176 3.00 14.82 -10.43
CA ASP A 176 4.28 15.40 -10.87
C ASP A 176 5.47 14.73 -10.17
N ARG A 177 5.37 14.50 -8.87
CA ARG A 177 6.38 13.75 -8.09
C ARG A 177 6.53 12.31 -8.61
N PHE A 178 5.43 11.66 -8.87
CA PHE A 178 5.40 10.31 -9.41
C PHE A 178 6.03 10.22 -10.81
N GLN A 179 5.72 11.16 -11.72
CA GLN A 179 6.34 11.20 -13.06
C GLN A 179 7.86 11.41 -13.01
N LYS A 180 8.36 12.25 -12.08
CA LYS A 180 9.80 12.42 -11.85
C LYS A 180 10.46 11.11 -11.41
N LEU A 181 9.82 10.35 -10.50
CA LEU A 181 10.30 9.03 -10.10
C LEU A 181 10.33 8.06 -11.27
N LEU A 182 9.27 7.98 -12.09
CA LEU A 182 9.20 7.12 -13.25
C LEU A 182 10.30 7.44 -14.28
N GLN A 183 10.55 8.72 -14.57
CA GLN A 183 11.62 9.17 -15.43
C GLN A 183 13.00 8.72 -14.91
N SER A 184 13.23 8.93 -13.61
CA SER A 184 14.47 8.57 -12.94
C SER A 184 14.74 7.05 -12.98
N LEU A 185 13.71 6.22 -12.81
CA LEU A 185 13.82 4.75 -12.91
C LEU A 185 14.07 4.30 -14.35
N ARG A 186 13.38 4.91 -15.32
CA ARG A 186 13.57 4.60 -16.76
C ARG A 186 14.98 4.95 -17.25
N SER A 187 15.58 6.05 -16.76
CA SER A 187 16.96 6.42 -17.12
C SER A 187 17.99 5.37 -16.66
N LYS A 188 17.64 4.49 -15.72
CA LYS A 188 18.44 3.35 -15.27
C LYS A 188 18.09 2.04 -15.98
N SER A 189 17.33 2.10 -17.08
CA SER A 189 16.92 0.92 -17.86
C SER A 189 16.14 -0.11 -17.05
N ILE A 190 15.44 0.31 -15.98
CA ILE A 190 14.59 -0.57 -15.17
C ILE A 190 13.28 -0.79 -15.92
N SER A 191 12.92 -2.06 -16.13
CA SER A 191 11.64 -2.44 -16.72
C SER A 191 10.52 -2.26 -15.70
N LEU A 192 9.60 -1.34 -15.99
CA LEU A 192 8.47 -1.00 -15.11
C LEU A 192 7.18 -1.58 -15.68
N VAL A 193 6.41 -2.23 -14.81
CA VAL A 193 5.05 -2.69 -15.12
C VAL A 193 4.07 -1.64 -14.64
N GLN A 194 2.89 -1.60 -15.27
CA GLN A 194 1.81 -0.64 -15.03
C GLN A 194 1.69 -0.26 -13.54
N PRO A 195 1.85 1.03 -13.20
CA PRO A 195 1.78 1.49 -11.83
C PRO A 195 0.34 1.54 -11.32
N GLN A 196 0.18 1.24 -10.04
CA GLN A 196 -1.05 1.42 -9.30
C GLN A 196 -0.98 2.76 -8.58
N GLN A 197 -2.09 3.50 -8.58
CA GLN A 197 -2.15 4.87 -8.08
C GLN A 197 -3.38 5.00 -7.20
N GLU A 198 -3.16 5.29 -5.94
CA GLU A 198 -4.17 5.22 -4.90
C GLU A 198 -4.09 6.43 -3.96
N TYR A 199 -5.21 6.71 -3.33
CA TYR A 199 -5.32 7.67 -2.24
C TYR A 199 -5.84 6.93 -1.01
N THR A 200 -5.00 6.79 0.00
CA THR A 200 -5.37 6.12 1.26
C THR A 200 -6.34 7.01 2.02
N VAL A 201 -7.56 6.53 2.17
CA VAL A 201 -8.68 7.22 2.84
C VAL A 201 -8.94 6.70 4.24
N PHE A 202 -8.40 5.52 4.57
CA PHE A 202 -8.43 4.94 5.90
C PHE A 202 -7.22 4.04 6.14
N ASP A 203 -6.54 4.25 7.26
CA ASP A 203 -5.42 3.43 7.71
C ASP A 203 -5.44 3.36 9.24
N SER A 204 -5.73 2.17 9.78
CA SER A 204 -5.86 1.97 11.22
C SER A 204 -4.51 1.91 11.96
N ASN A 205 -3.39 1.75 11.24
CA ASN A 205 -2.06 1.62 11.83
C ASN A 205 -0.95 2.04 10.87
N ILE A 206 -0.80 3.33 10.65
CA ILE A 206 0.29 3.90 9.83
C ILE A 206 1.67 3.52 10.41
N GLY A 207 1.76 3.38 11.74
CA GLY A 207 3.01 3.02 12.44
C GLY A 207 3.55 1.63 12.10
N LEU A 208 2.76 0.76 11.47
CA LEU A 208 3.22 -0.57 11.04
C LEU A 208 4.40 -0.48 10.05
N ASP A 209 4.48 0.59 9.28
CA ASP A 209 5.53 0.85 8.30
C ASP A 209 6.71 1.67 8.87
N ALA A 210 6.75 1.88 10.19
CA ALA A 210 7.80 2.66 10.84
C ALA A 210 9.19 2.09 10.55
N GLY A 211 10.13 2.99 10.20
CA GLY A 211 11.52 2.64 9.87
C GLY A 211 11.71 2.07 8.45
N TRP A 212 10.62 1.80 7.71
CA TRP A 212 10.71 1.48 6.28
C TRP A 212 10.43 2.72 5.43
N LEU A 213 9.31 3.36 5.62
CA LEU A 213 9.05 4.69 5.08
C LEU A 213 9.78 5.68 5.98
N GLY A 214 10.63 6.53 5.41
CA GLY A 214 11.38 7.54 6.16
C GLY A 214 10.44 8.26 7.14
N GLY A 215 10.92 8.53 8.34
CA GLY A 215 10.11 8.98 9.45
C GLY A 215 9.15 10.08 9.03
N VAL A 216 7.90 9.93 9.45
CA VAL A 216 6.94 11.05 9.43
C VAL A 216 7.64 12.15 10.23
N ASN A 217 8.17 13.16 9.53
CA ASN A 217 8.56 14.40 10.21
C ASN A 217 7.27 14.92 10.84
N ASN A 218 7.11 14.68 12.14
CA ASN A 218 6.16 15.38 12.98
C ASN A 218 6.54 16.86 12.92
N HIS A 219 6.03 17.55 11.90
CA HIS A 219 5.89 19.00 12.02
C HIS A 219 4.68 19.22 12.91
N ALA A 220 4.99 19.43 14.20
CA ALA A 220 4.09 19.97 15.19
C ALA A 220 3.59 21.37 14.76
#